data_e4b8a51c82fb71c3d492d808081664e7
#
_entry.id   e4b8a51c82fb71c3d492d808081664e7
#
_cell.length_a   1.000
_cell.length_b   1.000
_cell.length_c   1.000
_cell.angle_alpha   90.00
_cell.angle_beta   90.00
_cell.angle_gamma   90.00
#
_symmetry.space_group_name_H-M   'P 1'
#
loop_
_entity.id
_entity.type
_entity.pdbx_description
1 polymer ?
#
loop_
_entity_poly.entity_id
_entity_poly.type
_entity_poly.pdbx_seq_one_letter_code
_entity_poly.pdbx_strand_id
1 'polypeptide(L)'
;AGGVSGAVWMARQAGYKDLLTFDMGGTSTDVALIQNGVAQTRRETRVADVTVRSSSIDVRTVGAGGGSIAYVPELTKALRVGPQSAGAEPGPAAYGMGGTEPTVTDANVVLGYLPASAKLGGDMDMDAGRAETAVETIGKAMGLSTHDSAEGIVKIVNENMFGALRLVSVEQGFDPRDFALVAFGGAGPLHANALGKLMNSWPVIIPPGPGVLCAYGDATTRVRDEASRTFVRRFSETSHAETLGILQELASSAAATLDAEGVARSD
;
A
#
# COMPACT_ATOMS: atom_id res chain seq x y z
N ALA A 1 3.83 -0.37 -7.23
CA ALA A 1 3.84 -1.40 -8.28
C ALA A 1 4.75 -2.57 -7.87
N GLY A 2 6.04 -2.36 -7.57
CA GLY A 2 6.98 -3.43 -7.19
C GLY A 2 6.48 -4.29 -6.04
N GLY A 3 5.93 -3.69 -4.98
CA GLY A 3 5.36 -4.42 -3.86
C GLY A 3 4.22 -5.36 -4.25
N VAL A 4 3.36 -4.96 -5.20
CA VAL A 4 2.30 -5.83 -5.73
C VAL A 4 2.89 -7.00 -6.50
N SER A 5 3.91 -6.77 -7.34
CA SER A 5 4.63 -7.83 -8.05
C SER A 5 5.28 -8.82 -7.07
N GLY A 6 5.94 -8.32 -6.02
CA GLY A 6 6.54 -9.13 -4.97
C GLY A 6 5.50 -9.97 -4.22
N ALA A 7 4.35 -9.37 -3.88
CA ALA A 7 3.24 -10.06 -3.22
C ALA A 7 2.68 -11.19 -4.11
N VAL A 8 2.47 -10.95 -5.41
CA VAL A 8 2.04 -11.97 -6.38
C VAL A 8 3.05 -13.10 -6.45
N TRP A 9 4.33 -12.76 -6.59
CA TRP A 9 5.39 -13.79 -6.70
C TRP A 9 5.41 -14.68 -5.46
N MET A 10 5.35 -14.09 -4.28
CA MET A 10 5.44 -14.83 -3.04
C MET A 10 4.18 -15.63 -2.73
N ALA A 11 3.01 -15.06 -2.95
CA ALA A 11 1.75 -15.75 -2.71
C ALA A 11 1.57 -16.96 -3.62
N ARG A 12 2.08 -16.91 -4.85
CA ARG A 12 2.13 -18.08 -5.76
C ARG A 12 2.92 -19.25 -5.16
N GLN A 13 4.05 -18.97 -4.49
CA GLN A 13 4.83 -20.01 -3.80
C GLN A 13 4.04 -20.64 -2.65
N ALA A 14 3.20 -19.86 -1.98
CA ALA A 14 2.33 -20.30 -0.89
C ALA A 14 0.98 -20.87 -1.37
N GLY A 15 0.72 -20.90 -2.68
CA GLY A 15 -0.51 -21.43 -3.28
C GLY A 15 -1.72 -20.49 -3.28
N TYR A 16 -1.54 -19.22 -2.91
CA TYR A 16 -2.60 -18.21 -2.91
C TYR A 16 -2.63 -17.45 -4.23
N LYS A 17 -3.84 -17.18 -4.75
CA LYS A 17 -4.06 -16.51 -6.03
C LYS A 17 -4.89 -15.24 -5.91
N ASP A 18 -5.74 -15.15 -4.89
CA ASP A 18 -6.65 -14.05 -4.67
C ASP A 18 -6.19 -13.30 -3.41
N LEU A 19 -5.74 -12.06 -3.60
CA LEU A 19 -5.06 -11.30 -2.56
C LEU A 19 -5.56 -9.86 -2.50
N LEU A 20 -5.71 -9.36 -1.29
CA LEU A 20 -5.68 -7.94 -0.99
C LEU A 20 -4.29 -7.60 -0.45
N THR A 21 -3.67 -6.56 -0.97
CA THR A 21 -2.35 -6.11 -0.49
C THR A 21 -2.45 -4.76 0.17
N PHE A 22 -1.68 -4.57 1.25
CA PHE A 22 -1.40 -3.23 1.73
C PHE A 22 0.09 -3.08 2.07
N ASP A 23 0.65 -2.00 1.56
CA ASP A 23 2.03 -1.57 1.72
C ASP A 23 2.04 -0.31 2.57
N MET A 24 2.28 -0.44 3.87
CA MET A 24 2.31 0.72 4.75
C MET A 24 3.75 1.14 5.03
N GLY A 25 4.10 2.29 4.49
CA GLY A 25 5.36 2.96 4.77
C GLY A 25 5.28 4.00 5.89
N GLY A 26 6.23 4.93 5.89
CA GLY A 26 6.26 6.04 6.86
C GLY A 26 5.20 7.11 6.61
N THR A 27 4.79 7.34 5.34
CA THR A 27 3.93 8.46 4.96
C THR A 27 2.56 8.04 4.44
N SER A 28 2.50 6.94 3.73
CA SER A 28 1.28 6.49 3.04
C SER A 28 1.14 4.97 3.09
N THR A 29 -0.05 4.53 2.72
CA THR A 29 -0.37 3.12 2.49
C THR A 29 -0.88 2.95 1.07
N ASP A 30 -0.31 2.02 0.35
CA ASP A 30 -0.73 1.59 -0.96
C ASP A 30 -1.51 0.27 -0.86
N VAL A 31 -2.68 0.22 -1.51
CA VAL A 31 -3.53 -0.97 -1.54
C VAL A 31 -3.80 -1.40 -2.97
N ALA A 32 -3.88 -2.71 -3.20
CA ALA A 32 -4.21 -3.28 -4.49
C ALA A 32 -4.97 -4.60 -4.34
N LEU A 33 -5.70 -4.99 -5.40
CA LEU A 33 -6.40 -6.26 -5.50
C LEU A 33 -5.77 -7.12 -6.60
N ILE A 34 -5.56 -8.39 -6.28
CA ILE A 34 -5.01 -9.41 -7.16
C ILE A 34 -6.04 -10.53 -7.27
N GLN A 35 -6.44 -10.88 -8.48
CA GLN A 35 -7.39 -11.94 -8.73
C GLN A 35 -6.77 -13.00 -9.66
N ASN A 36 -6.91 -14.26 -9.29
CA ASN A 36 -6.33 -15.39 -10.05
C ASN A 36 -4.81 -15.25 -10.28
N GLY A 37 -4.09 -14.61 -9.35
CA GLY A 37 -2.66 -14.37 -9.45
C GLY A 37 -2.26 -13.27 -10.44
N VAL A 38 -3.22 -12.43 -10.85
CA VAL A 38 -3.01 -11.29 -11.75
C VAL A 38 -3.45 -10.02 -11.06
N ALA A 39 -2.55 -9.04 -10.97
CA ALA A 39 -2.86 -7.72 -10.46
C ALA A 39 -3.79 -6.97 -11.43
N GLN A 40 -4.77 -6.27 -10.90
CA GLN A 40 -5.63 -5.42 -11.73
C GLN A 40 -4.82 -4.27 -12.33
N THR A 41 -5.13 -3.91 -13.58
CA THR A 41 -4.48 -2.82 -14.29
C THR A 41 -5.50 -1.76 -14.69
N ARG A 42 -5.05 -0.52 -14.78
CA ARG A 42 -5.80 0.61 -15.32
C ARG A 42 -5.06 1.19 -16.52
N ARG A 43 -5.82 1.72 -17.49
CA ARG A 43 -5.29 2.26 -18.74
C ARG A 43 -4.85 3.72 -18.65
N GLU A 44 -5.24 4.40 -17.59
CA GLU A 44 -4.86 5.78 -17.33
C GLU A 44 -4.70 6.03 -15.84
N THR A 45 -3.75 6.89 -15.51
CA THR A 45 -3.49 7.34 -14.14
C THR A 45 -3.51 8.85 -14.11
N ARG A 46 -4.31 9.42 -13.21
CA ARG A 46 -4.30 10.86 -12.98
C ARG A 46 -3.25 11.19 -11.91
N VAL A 47 -2.33 12.06 -12.26
CA VAL A 47 -1.30 12.60 -11.35
C VAL A 47 -1.49 14.11 -11.31
N ALA A 48 -2.00 14.64 -10.22
CA ALA A 48 -2.45 16.03 -10.09
C ALA A 48 -3.40 16.40 -11.25
N ASP A 49 -3.02 17.35 -12.10
CA ASP A 49 -3.83 17.81 -13.23
C ASP A 49 -3.52 17.11 -14.57
N VAL A 50 -2.57 16.15 -14.54
CA VAL A 50 -2.14 15.42 -15.74
C VAL A 50 -2.73 14.02 -15.75
N THR A 51 -3.32 13.61 -16.88
CA THR A 51 -3.73 12.24 -17.13
C THR A 51 -2.67 11.53 -17.98
N VAL A 52 -2.00 10.56 -17.39
CA VAL A 52 -1.02 9.69 -18.08
C VAL A 52 -1.79 8.48 -18.61
N ARG A 53 -1.78 8.29 -19.92
CA ARG A 53 -2.38 7.13 -20.59
C ARG A 53 -1.33 6.07 -20.84
N SER A 54 -1.10 5.27 -19.83
CA SER A 54 -0.22 4.11 -19.87
C SER A 54 -0.82 3.03 -18.99
N SER A 55 -0.71 1.78 -19.41
CA SER A 55 -1.13 0.66 -18.58
C SER A 55 -0.28 0.62 -17.30
N SER A 56 -0.93 0.59 -16.16
CA SER A 56 -0.27 0.52 -14.85
C SER A 56 -1.08 -0.36 -13.91
N ILE A 57 -0.42 -0.95 -12.91
CA ILE A 57 -1.12 -1.67 -11.84
C ILE A 57 -2.07 -0.70 -11.12
N ASP A 58 -3.31 -1.12 -10.89
CA ASP A 58 -4.27 -0.31 -10.14
C ASP A 58 -3.94 -0.34 -8.65
N VAL A 59 -3.17 0.66 -8.22
CA VAL A 59 -2.82 0.90 -6.83
C VAL A 59 -3.59 2.11 -6.35
N ARG A 60 -4.18 2.03 -5.15
CA ARG A 60 -4.82 3.15 -4.46
C ARG A 60 -3.99 3.53 -3.25
N THR A 61 -3.74 4.82 -3.11
CA THR A 61 -2.91 5.37 -2.03
C THR A 61 -3.76 6.15 -1.06
N VAL A 62 -3.54 5.96 0.23
CA VAL A 62 -4.11 6.78 1.31
C VAL A 62 -2.99 7.37 2.16
N GLY A 63 -3.17 8.61 2.61
CA GLY A 63 -2.24 9.31 3.50
C GLY A 63 -2.32 8.78 4.94
N ALA A 64 -1.98 7.50 5.10
CA ALA A 64 -1.92 6.79 6.36
C ALA A 64 -0.61 6.00 6.42
N GLY A 65 0.30 6.38 7.28
CA GLY A 65 1.61 5.75 7.43
C GLY A 65 2.12 5.87 8.86
N GLY A 66 3.28 5.31 9.15
CA GLY A 66 3.88 5.36 10.48
C GLY A 66 4.15 6.77 10.99
N GLY A 67 4.49 7.71 10.10
CA GLY A 67 4.70 9.12 10.41
C GLY A 67 3.45 9.97 10.38
N SER A 68 2.25 9.41 10.13
CA SER A 68 1.00 10.18 10.14
C SER A 68 0.77 10.84 11.49
N ILE A 69 0.59 12.17 11.48
CA ILE A 69 0.47 12.99 12.67
C ILE A 69 -0.94 12.87 13.24
N ALA A 70 -1.03 12.65 14.55
CA ALA A 70 -2.27 12.68 15.30
C ALA A 70 -2.51 14.08 15.89
N TYR A 71 -3.72 14.59 15.81
CA TYR A 71 -4.07 15.92 16.32
C TYR A 71 -5.55 16.02 16.70
N VAL A 72 -5.87 17.00 17.54
CA VAL A 72 -7.23 17.28 18.00
C VAL A 72 -7.58 18.71 17.57
N PRO A 73 -8.38 18.91 16.50
CA PRO A 73 -8.79 20.24 16.08
C PRO A 73 -9.62 20.93 17.16
N GLU A 74 -9.36 22.23 17.42
CA GLU A 74 -10.05 23.00 18.45
C GLU A 74 -11.56 23.03 18.29
N LEU A 75 -12.03 23.09 17.03
CA LEU A 75 -13.44 23.22 16.72
C LEU A 75 -14.22 21.93 16.94
N THR A 76 -13.68 20.79 16.49
CA THR A 76 -14.40 19.49 16.53
C THR A 76 -14.12 18.69 17.78
N LYS A 77 -13.00 18.94 18.45
CA LYS A 77 -12.50 18.17 19.61
C LYS A 77 -12.39 16.66 19.35
N ALA A 78 -12.39 16.26 18.09
CA ALA A 78 -12.30 14.85 17.69
C ALA A 78 -10.86 14.52 17.27
N LEU A 79 -10.33 13.39 17.74
CA LEU A 79 -9.01 12.90 17.33
C LEU A 79 -8.99 12.62 15.82
N ARG A 80 -7.95 13.09 15.16
CA ARG A 80 -7.66 12.84 13.75
C ARG A 80 -6.24 12.33 13.57
N VAL A 81 -6.01 11.52 12.54
CA VAL A 81 -4.70 10.96 12.20
C VAL A 81 -4.47 11.15 10.70
N GLY A 82 -3.42 11.87 10.34
CA GLY A 82 -3.10 12.21 8.96
C GLY A 82 -4.11 13.22 8.33
N PRO A 83 -4.01 13.47 7.03
CA PRO A 83 -3.03 12.93 6.08
C PRO A 83 -1.60 13.52 6.23
N GLN A 84 -1.41 14.53 7.10
CA GLN A 84 -0.11 15.12 7.37
C GLN A 84 0.83 14.07 7.97
N SER A 85 2.08 14.09 7.50
CA SER A 85 3.12 13.18 7.96
C SER A 85 4.33 13.97 8.48
N ALA A 86 4.93 13.50 9.57
CA ALA A 86 6.20 14.02 10.07
C ALA A 86 7.39 13.69 9.13
N GLY A 87 7.17 12.87 8.10
CA GLY A 87 8.20 12.48 7.15
C GLY A 87 9.30 11.63 7.80
N ALA A 88 10.46 11.64 7.17
CA ALA A 88 11.68 11.03 7.71
C ALA A 88 12.40 12.01 8.67
N GLU A 89 12.36 13.30 8.34
CA GLU A 89 12.92 14.40 9.12
C GLU A 89 11.88 15.52 9.26
N PRO A 90 11.56 15.96 10.47
CA PRO A 90 12.12 15.53 11.75
C PRO A 90 11.64 14.13 12.17
N GLY A 91 10.65 13.54 11.50
CA GLY A 91 10.13 12.21 11.76
C GLY A 91 9.32 12.07 13.07
N PRO A 92 8.89 10.86 13.41
CA PRO A 92 8.29 10.52 14.69
C PRO A 92 9.16 10.97 15.89
N ALA A 93 8.52 11.35 16.99
CA ALA A 93 9.22 11.77 18.21
C ALA A 93 10.16 10.66 18.71
N ALA A 94 9.76 9.41 18.60
CA ALA A 94 10.54 8.23 18.94
C ALA A 94 11.90 8.15 18.24
N TYR A 95 12.07 8.77 17.07
CA TYR A 95 13.34 8.73 16.33
C TYR A 95 14.42 9.64 16.95
N GLY A 96 14.03 10.57 17.83
CA GLY A 96 14.99 11.47 18.47
C GLY A 96 15.63 12.52 17.56
N MET A 97 15.10 12.69 16.32
CA MET A 97 15.64 13.58 15.29
C MET A 97 14.99 14.98 15.28
N GLY A 98 14.32 15.34 16.39
CA GLY A 98 13.70 16.65 16.55
C GLY A 98 12.18 16.68 16.35
N GLY A 99 11.55 15.55 15.97
CA GLY A 99 10.09 15.41 15.96
C GLY A 99 9.49 15.58 17.35
N THR A 100 8.35 16.29 17.42
CA THR A 100 7.63 16.55 18.69
C THR A 100 6.13 16.28 18.57
N GLU A 101 5.62 16.16 17.35
CA GLU A 101 4.22 15.85 17.10
C GLU A 101 3.97 14.34 17.24
N PRO A 102 2.84 13.95 17.88
CA PRO A 102 2.53 12.53 18.06
C PRO A 102 2.21 11.88 16.70
N THR A 103 2.81 10.72 16.44
CA THR A 103 2.60 9.97 15.21
C THR A 103 2.07 8.55 15.49
N VAL A 104 1.68 7.84 14.42
CA VAL A 104 1.31 6.42 14.50
C VAL A 104 2.48 5.58 15.01
N THR A 105 3.72 5.90 14.62
CA THR A 105 4.92 5.21 15.14
C THR A 105 5.06 5.40 16.65
N ASP A 106 4.88 6.63 17.14
CA ASP A 106 4.93 6.91 18.59
C ASP A 106 3.86 6.13 19.35
N ALA A 107 2.63 6.07 18.80
CA ALA A 107 1.55 5.28 19.37
C ALA A 107 1.90 3.76 19.41
N ASN A 108 2.50 3.22 18.34
CA ASN A 108 2.93 1.82 18.32
C ASN A 108 4.05 1.54 19.32
N VAL A 109 4.95 2.51 19.60
CA VAL A 109 5.97 2.39 20.64
C VAL A 109 5.33 2.39 22.04
N VAL A 110 4.41 3.32 22.30
CA VAL A 110 3.68 3.41 23.61
C VAL A 110 2.91 2.14 23.88
N LEU A 111 2.29 1.53 22.86
CA LEU A 111 1.54 0.26 23.00
C LEU A 111 2.44 -0.99 23.05
N GLY A 112 3.74 -0.83 22.85
CA GLY A 112 4.68 -1.95 22.81
C GLY A 112 4.57 -2.83 21.55
N TYR A 113 3.80 -2.43 20.55
CA TYR A 113 3.74 -3.13 19.26
C TYR A 113 5.06 -2.99 18.50
N LEU A 114 5.74 -1.86 18.68
CA LEU A 114 7.09 -1.62 18.24
C LEU A 114 7.98 -1.48 19.49
N PRO A 115 8.73 -2.52 19.88
CA PRO A 115 9.57 -2.46 21.09
C PRO A 115 10.65 -1.38 20.96
N ALA A 116 10.85 -0.56 21.99
CA ALA A 116 11.89 0.46 22.00
C ALA A 116 13.31 -0.12 21.85
N SER A 117 13.50 -1.41 22.19
CA SER A 117 14.74 -2.14 21.96
C SER A 117 14.97 -2.57 20.52
N ALA A 118 13.95 -2.48 19.65
CA ALA A 118 14.12 -2.77 18.23
C ALA A 118 14.87 -1.63 17.56
N LYS A 119 15.87 -1.98 16.72
CA LYS A 119 16.59 -1.01 15.92
C LYS A 119 15.93 -0.89 14.54
N LEU A 120 15.53 0.32 14.17
CA LEU A 120 15.01 0.57 12.83
C LEU A 120 16.17 0.71 11.83
N GLY A 121 16.03 0.03 10.68
CA GLY A 121 17.09 0.03 9.66
C GLY A 121 18.41 -0.60 10.10
N GLY A 122 18.45 -1.24 11.29
CA GLY A 122 19.63 -1.87 11.86
C GLY A 122 20.40 -1.00 12.85
N ASP A 123 20.34 0.32 12.76
CA ASP A 123 21.21 1.23 13.54
C ASP A 123 20.45 2.27 14.37
N MET A 124 19.22 2.62 14.02
CA MET A 124 18.46 3.67 14.71
C MET A 124 17.83 3.15 15.99
N ASP A 125 18.26 3.69 17.14
CA ASP A 125 17.62 3.47 18.44
C ASP A 125 16.33 4.31 18.56
N MET A 126 15.33 3.79 19.26
CA MET A 126 14.08 4.50 19.51
C MET A 126 14.00 5.01 20.94
N ASP A 127 13.47 6.21 21.13
CA ASP A 127 13.26 6.86 22.41
C ASP A 127 11.78 6.75 22.82
N ALA A 128 11.48 5.79 23.69
CA ALA A 128 10.13 5.57 24.20
C ALA A 128 9.61 6.78 25.03
N GLY A 129 10.50 7.47 25.76
CA GLY A 129 10.11 8.62 26.58
C GLY A 129 9.66 9.81 25.71
N ARG A 130 10.29 10.02 24.56
CA ARG A 130 9.83 11.02 23.59
C ARG A 130 8.51 10.64 22.95
N ALA A 131 8.30 9.36 22.61
CA ALA A 131 7.03 8.86 22.10
C ALA A 131 5.90 9.08 23.12
N GLU A 132 6.12 8.70 24.40
CA GLU A 132 5.15 8.92 25.46
C GLU A 132 4.82 10.41 25.64
N THR A 133 5.83 11.28 25.66
CA THR A 133 5.65 12.73 25.79
C THR A 133 4.82 13.30 24.63
N ALA A 134 5.07 12.85 23.40
CA ALA A 134 4.32 13.30 22.25
C ALA A 134 2.86 12.83 22.32
N VAL A 135 2.61 11.55 22.59
CA VAL A 135 1.25 10.99 22.67
C VAL A 135 0.45 11.57 23.86
N GLU A 136 1.11 11.90 24.97
CA GLU A 136 0.48 12.56 26.13
C GLU A 136 -0.20 13.89 25.76
N THR A 137 0.28 14.59 24.73
CA THR A 137 -0.35 15.84 24.26
C THR A 137 -1.79 15.60 23.78
N ILE A 138 -2.05 14.45 23.14
CA ILE A 138 -3.39 14.03 22.75
C ILE A 138 -4.21 13.69 24.00
N GLY A 139 -3.64 12.99 24.96
CA GLY A 139 -4.30 12.66 26.23
C GLY A 139 -4.76 13.91 26.97
N LYS A 140 -3.90 14.91 27.07
CA LYS A 140 -4.23 16.21 27.71
C LYS A 140 -5.36 16.94 26.97
N ALA A 141 -5.36 16.90 25.62
CA ALA A 141 -6.39 17.57 24.84
C ALA A 141 -7.77 16.90 24.92
N MET A 142 -7.79 15.58 25.16
CA MET A 142 -9.01 14.77 25.17
C MET A 142 -9.46 14.30 26.56
N GLY A 143 -8.65 14.49 27.59
CA GLY A 143 -8.90 13.96 28.93
C GLY A 143 -8.72 12.45 29.03
N LEU A 144 -7.81 11.86 28.24
CA LEU A 144 -7.52 10.44 28.18
C LEU A 144 -6.13 10.12 28.77
N SER A 145 -5.92 8.86 29.12
CA SER A 145 -4.58 8.38 29.42
C SER A 145 -3.70 8.36 28.16
N THR A 146 -2.37 8.34 28.33
CA THR A 146 -1.43 8.20 27.20
C THR A 146 -1.68 6.89 26.45
N HIS A 147 -1.96 5.80 27.15
CA HIS A 147 -2.26 4.50 26.55
C HIS A 147 -3.56 4.53 25.73
N ASP A 148 -4.67 5.06 26.27
CA ASP A 148 -5.94 5.17 25.57
C ASP A 148 -5.81 6.08 24.34
N SER A 149 -4.98 7.11 24.43
CA SER A 149 -4.69 8.01 23.31
C SER A 149 -3.93 7.27 22.19
N ALA A 150 -2.94 6.46 22.56
CA ALA A 150 -2.21 5.62 21.60
C ALA A 150 -3.13 4.60 20.91
N GLU A 151 -4.01 3.93 21.67
CA GLU A 151 -5.02 3.03 21.09
C GLU A 151 -5.96 3.76 20.13
N GLY A 152 -6.41 4.97 20.50
CA GLY A 152 -7.23 5.83 19.65
C GLY A 152 -6.55 6.16 18.32
N ILE A 153 -5.27 6.53 18.37
CA ILE A 153 -4.46 6.84 17.18
C ILE A 153 -4.38 5.62 16.25
N VAL A 154 -4.02 4.46 16.80
CA VAL A 154 -3.91 3.21 16.03
C VAL A 154 -5.26 2.78 15.45
N LYS A 155 -6.34 2.93 16.21
CA LYS A 155 -7.69 2.61 15.73
C LYS A 155 -8.08 3.48 14.54
N ILE A 156 -7.85 4.79 14.59
CA ILE A 156 -8.21 5.71 13.51
C ILE A 156 -7.38 5.44 12.25
N VAL A 157 -6.08 5.20 12.37
CA VAL A 157 -5.27 4.90 11.19
C VAL A 157 -5.68 3.56 10.56
N ASN A 158 -6.07 2.56 11.36
CA ASN A 158 -6.61 1.30 10.84
C ASN A 158 -7.92 1.52 10.08
N GLU A 159 -8.84 2.36 10.57
CA GLU A 159 -10.07 2.70 9.86
C GLU A 159 -9.80 3.43 8.54
N ASN A 160 -8.80 4.32 8.50
CA ASN A 160 -8.41 4.99 7.25
C ASN A 160 -7.90 3.98 6.20
N MET A 161 -7.06 3.03 6.61
CA MET A 161 -6.56 1.95 5.74
C MET A 161 -7.66 0.96 5.34
N PHE A 162 -8.57 0.63 6.26
CA PHE A 162 -9.76 -0.17 5.98
C PHE A 162 -10.63 0.47 4.89
N GLY A 163 -10.84 1.79 4.97
CA GLY A 163 -11.50 2.55 3.92
C GLY A 163 -10.84 2.38 2.55
N ALA A 164 -9.50 2.48 2.48
CA ALA A 164 -8.75 2.28 1.24
C ALA A 164 -8.87 0.85 0.69
N LEU A 165 -8.80 -0.16 1.55
CA LEU A 165 -8.99 -1.58 1.16
C LEU A 165 -10.40 -1.83 0.60
N ARG A 166 -11.43 -1.16 1.13
CA ARG A 166 -12.79 -1.25 0.59
C ARG A 166 -12.92 -0.67 -0.82
N LEU A 167 -12.18 0.41 -1.14
CA LEU A 167 -12.17 1.01 -2.49
C LEU A 167 -11.68 0.03 -3.57
N VAL A 168 -10.78 -0.87 -3.23
CA VAL A 168 -10.24 -1.86 -4.18
C VAL A 168 -10.96 -3.22 -4.13
N SER A 169 -11.84 -3.44 -3.16
CA SER A 169 -12.59 -4.68 -2.99
C SER A 169 -14.10 -4.46 -3.06
N VAL A 170 -14.73 -4.11 -1.95
CA VAL A 170 -16.20 -4.01 -1.82
C VAL A 170 -16.81 -3.06 -2.84
N GLU A 171 -16.22 -1.90 -3.08
CA GLU A 171 -16.74 -0.93 -4.05
C GLU A 171 -16.60 -1.37 -5.50
N GLN A 172 -15.73 -2.36 -5.74
CA GLN A 172 -15.58 -3.01 -7.05
C GLN A 172 -16.39 -4.32 -7.16
N GLY A 173 -17.17 -4.66 -6.14
CA GLY A 173 -18.02 -5.85 -6.12
C GLY A 173 -17.33 -7.13 -5.67
N PHE A 174 -16.15 -7.05 -5.07
CA PHE A 174 -15.42 -8.20 -4.53
C PHE A 174 -15.69 -8.36 -3.04
N ASP A 175 -15.89 -9.60 -2.59
CA ASP A 175 -16.00 -9.93 -1.17
C ASP A 175 -14.61 -10.13 -0.56
N PRO A 176 -14.18 -9.31 0.42
CA PRO A 176 -12.87 -9.45 1.03
C PRO A 176 -12.59 -10.82 1.65
N ARG A 177 -13.63 -11.57 2.01
CA ARG A 177 -13.52 -12.90 2.61
C ARG A 177 -12.95 -13.95 1.66
N ASP A 178 -13.01 -13.68 0.36
CA ASP A 178 -12.47 -14.57 -0.68
C ASP A 178 -10.98 -14.33 -0.95
N PHE A 179 -10.36 -13.34 -0.26
CA PHE A 179 -9.00 -12.90 -0.49
C PHE A 179 -8.14 -13.07 0.76
N ALA A 180 -6.90 -13.52 0.59
CA ALA A 180 -5.89 -13.43 1.63
C ALA A 180 -5.34 -12.00 1.72
N LEU A 181 -5.08 -11.51 2.93
CA LEU A 181 -4.50 -10.18 3.14
C LEU A 181 -2.99 -10.26 3.24
N VAL A 182 -2.26 -9.61 2.33
CA VAL A 182 -0.80 -9.54 2.34
C VAL A 182 -0.34 -8.18 2.85
N ALA A 183 0.36 -8.17 3.98
CA ALA A 183 0.81 -6.98 4.67
C ALA A 183 2.32 -6.81 4.54
N PHE A 184 2.76 -5.66 4.02
CA PHE A 184 4.17 -5.35 3.88
C PHE A 184 4.43 -3.83 4.00
N GLY A 185 5.66 -3.40 3.69
CA GLY A 185 6.15 -2.09 4.06
C GLY A 185 6.69 -2.07 5.49
N GLY A 186 7.37 -0.99 5.86
CA GLY A 186 8.04 -0.88 7.18
C GLY A 186 7.07 -0.91 8.36
N ALA A 187 5.83 -0.43 8.19
CA ALA A 187 4.82 -0.38 9.24
C ALA A 187 3.67 -1.38 9.06
N GLY A 188 3.47 -1.91 7.84
CA GLY A 188 2.34 -2.78 7.50
C GLY A 188 2.11 -3.96 8.45
N PRO A 189 3.13 -4.74 8.80
CA PRO A 189 2.99 -5.88 9.70
C PRO A 189 2.38 -5.55 11.07
N LEU A 190 2.61 -4.34 11.60
CA LEU A 190 2.06 -3.90 12.89
C LEU A 190 0.53 -3.78 12.89
N HIS A 191 -0.05 -3.51 11.74
CA HIS A 191 -1.49 -3.27 11.54
C HIS A 191 -2.22 -4.47 10.91
N ALA A 192 -1.48 -5.47 10.45
CA ALA A 192 -1.96 -6.59 9.64
C ALA A 192 -3.13 -7.36 10.27
N ASN A 193 -2.99 -7.75 11.53
CA ASN A 193 -4.02 -8.51 12.25
C ASN A 193 -5.30 -7.70 12.47
N ALA A 194 -5.17 -6.40 12.78
CA ALA A 194 -6.32 -5.52 12.95
C ALA A 194 -7.11 -5.36 11.64
N LEU A 195 -6.41 -5.15 10.53
CA LEU A 195 -7.02 -5.04 9.21
C LEU A 195 -7.64 -6.37 8.73
N GLY A 196 -6.97 -7.50 8.99
CA GLY A 196 -7.53 -8.81 8.71
C GLY A 196 -8.87 -9.04 9.42
N LYS A 197 -8.98 -8.63 10.68
CA LYS A 197 -10.23 -8.67 11.45
C LYS A 197 -11.30 -7.72 10.89
N LEU A 198 -10.95 -6.47 10.57
CA LEU A 198 -11.88 -5.48 10.02
C LEU A 198 -12.43 -5.91 8.65
N MET A 199 -11.57 -6.46 7.79
CA MET A 199 -11.93 -6.95 6.46
C MET A 199 -12.56 -8.35 6.49
N ASN A 200 -12.39 -9.10 7.57
CA ASN A 200 -12.63 -10.54 7.65
C ASN A 200 -11.94 -11.31 6.51
N SER A 201 -10.71 -10.89 6.18
CA SER A 201 -9.88 -11.40 5.10
C SER A 201 -8.76 -12.27 5.67
N TRP A 202 -8.79 -13.56 5.36
CA TRP A 202 -7.88 -14.56 5.91
C TRP A 202 -7.38 -15.53 4.84
N PRO A 203 -6.15 -16.05 4.97
CA PRO A 203 -5.17 -15.74 6.02
C PRO A 203 -4.56 -14.35 5.86
N VAL A 204 -3.99 -13.83 6.95
CA VAL A 204 -3.10 -12.67 6.91
C VAL A 204 -1.68 -13.17 6.68
N ILE A 205 -1.04 -12.72 5.62
CA ILE A 205 0.28 -13.14 5.18
C ILE A 205 1.26 -11.98 5.37
N ILE A 206 2.32 -12.22 6.12
CA ILE A 206 3.45 -11.28 6.26
C ILE A 206 4.67 -11.93 5.59
N PRO A 207 5.20 -11.32 4.52
CA PRO A 207 6.34 -11.87 3.80
C PRO A 207 7.63 -11.81 4.61
N PRO A 208 8.59 -12.69 4.36
CA PRO A 208 9.96 -12.50 4.82
C PRO A 208 10.51 -11.17 4.29
N GLY A 209 11.08 -10.33 5.17
CA GLY A 209 11.60 -9.02 4.77
C GLY A 209 10.51 -8.05 4.26
N PRO A 210 9.42 -7.81 5.00
CA PRO A 210 8.28 -7.02 4.51
C PRO A 210 8.67 -5.60 4.12
N GLY A 211 9.67 -4.99 4.77
CA GLY A 211 10.15 -3.65 4.48
C GLY A 211 10.88 -3.52 3.13
N VAL A 212 11.28 -4.62 2.51
CA VAL A 212 12.00 -4.63 1.22
C VAL A 212 11.27 -5.39 0.10
N LEU A 213 10.00 -5.76 0.31
CA LEU A 213 9.23 -6.51 -0.68
C LEU A 213 9.09 -5.77 -2.01
N CYS A 214 9.03 -4.43 -1.98
CA CYS A 214 8.97 -3.63 -3.20
C CYS A 214 10.21 -3.83 -4.08
N ALA A 215 11.41 -3.75 -3.49
CA ALA A 215 12.66 -3.99 -4.20
C ALA A 215 12.74 -5.44 -4.72
N TYR A 216 12.26 -6.40 -3.93
CA TYR A 216 12.18 -7.79 -4.35
C TYR A 216 11.26 -7.98 -5.56
N GLY A 217 10.10 -7.34 -5.54
CA GLY A 217 9.15 -7.35 -6.65
C GLY A 217 9.72 -6.74 -7.91
N ASP A 218 10.43 -5.62 -7.80
CA ASP A 218 11.08 -4.97 -8.95
C ASP A 218 12.17 -5.88 -9.55
N ALA A 219 12.96 -6.56 -8.70
CA ALA A 219 14.00 -7.49 -9.14
C ALA A 219 13.45 -8.77 -9.80
N THR A 220 12.20 -9.15 -9.49
CA THR A 220 11.57 -10.37 -10.02
C THR A 220 10.52 -10.11 -11.10
N THR A 221 10.20 -8.85 -11.37
CA THR A 221 9.23 -8.47 -12.40
C THR A 221 9.83 -8.71 -13.79
N ARG A 222 9.02 -9.35 -14.65
CA ARG A 222 9.38 -9.54 -16.05
C ARG A 222 9.18 -8.24 -16.83
N VAL A 223 10.05 -7.99 -17.79
CA VAL A 223 9.88 -6.89 -18.73
C VAL A 223 8.60 -7.10 -19.53
N ARG A 224 7.82 -6.06 -19.71
CA ARG A 224 6.52 -6.08 -20.41
C ARG A 224 6.37 -4.83 -21.25
N ASP A 225 5.89 -5.02 -22.48
CA ASP A 225 5.41 -3.94 -23.32
C ASP A 225 3.97 -4.18 -23.76
N GLU A 226 3.26 -3.13 -24.11
CA GLU A 226 1.86 -3.14 -24.52
C GLU A 226 1.64 -2.19 -25.69
N ALA A 227 1.05 -2.69 -26.77
CA ALA A 227 0.62 -1.88 -27.90
C ALA A 227 -0.90 -1.83 -27.97
N SER A 228 -1.46 -0.65 -28.22
CA SER A 228 -2.90 -0.46 -28.36
C SER A 228 -3.23 0.47 -29.53
N ARG A 229 -4.38 0.24 -30.14
CA ARG A 229 -4.91 1.08 -31.23
C ARG A 229 -6.41 1.23 -31.09
N THR A 230 -6.93 2.42 -31.33
CA THR A 230 -8.36 2.66 -31.42
C THR A 230 -8.92 2.04 -32.70
N PHE A 231 -9.96 1.20 -32.56
CA PHE A 231 -10.65 0.54 -33.66
C PHE A 231 -12.15 0.65 -33.40
N VAL A 232 -12.79 1.64 -34.07
CA VAL A 232 -14.22 1.92 -33.92
C VAL A 232 -14.94 1.55 -35.23
N ARG A 233 -15.69 0.43 -35.18
CA ARG A 233 -16.55 -0.04 -36.24
C ARG A 233 -17.80 -0.70 -35.69
N ARG A 234 -18.83 -0.83 -36.50
CA ARG A 234 -19.98 -1.68 -36.17
C ARG A 234 -19.55 -3.13 -36.15
N PHE A 235 -20.01 -3.89 -35.18
CA PHE A 235 -19.67 -5.31 -35.07
C PHE A 235 -20.05 -6.10 -36.35
N SER A 236 -21.22 -5.77 -36.96
CA SER A 236 -21.70 -6.38 -38.22
C SER A 236 -20.81 -6.09 -39.43
N GLU A 237 -19.97 -5.07 -39.38
CA GLU A 237 -19.07 -4.63 -40.45
C GLU A 237 -17.62 -5.09 -40.23
N THR A 238 -17.36 -5.79 -39.14
CA THR A 238 -16.02 -6.22 -38.74
C THR A 238 -15.80 -7.68 -39.08
N SER A 239 -14.79 -7.99 -39.88
CA SER A 239 -14.43 -9.38 -40.16
C SER A 239 -13.44 -9.92 -39.12
N HIS A 240 -13.51 -11.23 -38.85
CA HIS A 240 -12.54 -11.90 -37.98
C HIS A 240 -11.10 -11.75 -38.50
N ALA A 241 -10.89 -11.86 -39.80
CA ALA A 241 -9.58 -11.72 -40.44
C ALA A 241 -8.99 -10.32 -40.25
N GLU A 242 -9.81 -9.26 -40.39
CA GLU A 242 -9.36 -7.89 -40.12
C GLU A 242 -8.95 -7.68 -38.66
N THR A 243 -9.76 -8.16 -37.71
CA THR A 243 -9.46 -8.07 -36.29
C THR A 243 -8.17 -8.82 -35.95
N LEU A 244 -8.00 -10.02 -36.50
CA LEU A 244 -6.78 -10.82 -36.27
C LEU A 244 -5.55 -10.13 -36.85
N GLY A 245 -5.66 -9.53 -38.06
CA GLY A 245 -4.55 -8.75 -38.66
C GLY A 245 -4.10 -7.59 -37.76
N ILE A 246 -5.06 -6.83 -37.21
CA ILE A 246 -4.76 -5.72 -36.29
C ILE A 246 -4.06 -6.22 -35.03
N LEU A 247 -4.54 -7.31 -34.45
CA LEU A 247 -3.92 -7.89 -33.25
C LEU A 247 -2.49 -8.40 -33.51
N GLN A 248 -2.24 -8.97 -34.69
CA GLN A 248 -0.91 -9.41 -35.11
C GLN A 248 0.05 -8.22 -35.33
N GLU A 249 -0.42 -7.11 -35.92
CA GLU A 249 0.36 -5.89 -36.04
C GLU A 249 0.76 -5.32 -34.64
N LEU A 250 -0.21 -5.25 -33.71
CA LEU A 250 0.04 -4.76 -32.35
C LEU A 250 1.01 -5.68 -31.59
N ALA A 251 0.83 -6.99 -31.68
CA ALA A 251 1.75 -7.96 -31.09
C ALA A 251 3.16 -7.82 -31.65
N SER A 252 3.29 -7.63 -32.98
CA SER A 252 4.59 -7.42 -33.61
C SER A 252 5.26 -6.13 -33.18
N SER A 253 4.48 -5.06 -32.98
CA SER A 253 4.97 -3.77 -32.47
C SER A 253 5.53 -3.91 -31.05
N ALA A 254 4.77 -4.53 -30.14
CA ALA A 254 5.21 -4.75 -28.76
C ALA A 254 6.46 -5.66 -28.70
N ALA A 255 6.47 -6.73 -29.52
CA ALA A 255 7.63 -7.62 -29.61
C ALA A 255 8.89 -6.90 -30.12
N ALA A 256 8.75 -5.97 -31.07
CA ALA A 256 9.87 -5.21 -31.60
C ALA A 256 10.49 -4.29 -30.54
N THR A 257 9.69 -3.69 -29.65
CA THR A 257 10.17 -2.91 -28.51
C THR A 257 11.00 -3.78 -27.56
N LEU A 258 10.49 -4.95 -27.20
CA LEU A 258 11.19 -5.91 -26.31
C LEU A 258 12.49 -6.43 -26.95
N ASP A 259 12.48 -6.73 -28.25
CA ASP A 259 13.67 -7.12 -29.01
C ASP A 259 14.75 -6.02 -28.98
N ALA A 260 14.33 -4.74 -29.10
CA ALA A 260 15.24 -3.60 -29.04
C ALA A 260 15.85 -3.39 -27.65
N GLU A 261 15.15 -3.81 -26.59
CA GLU A 261 15.65 -3.82 -25.20
C GLU A 261 16.48 -5.07 -24.86
N GLY A 262 16.67 -5.98 -25.82
CA GLY A 262 17.48 -7.19 -25.65
C GLY A 262 16.78 -8.33 -24.92
N VAL A 263 15.47 -8.30 -24.79
CA VAL A 263 14.67 -9.37 -24.16
C VAL A 263 14.59 -10.54 -25.12
N ALA A 264 14.97 -11.73 -24.66
CA ALA A 264 14.89 -12.94 -25.50
C ALA A 264 13.41 -13.34 -25.67
N ARG A 265 13.03 -13.78 -26.90
CA ARG A 265 11.66 -14.23 -27.20
C ARG A 265 11.20 -15.45 -26.45
N SER A 266 12.11 -16.14 -25.75
CA SER A 266 11.83 -17.27 -24.86
C SER A 266 11.38 -16.85 -23.47
N ASP A 267 11.57 -15.61 -23.10
CA ASP A 267 11.37 -15.05 -21.75
C ASP A 267 10.10 -14.22 -21.68
#